data_c268d9198b737a5eaa0dd25a30e03b18
#
_entry.id   c268d9198b737a5eaa0dd25a30e03b18
#
_cell.length_a   1.000
_cell.length_b   1.000
_cell.length_c   1.000
_cell.angle_alpha   90.00
_cell.angle_beta   90.00
_cell.angle_gamma   90.00
#
_symmetry.space_group_name_H-M   'P 1'
#
loop_
_entity.id
_entity.type
_entity.pdbx_description
1 polymer ?
#
loop_
_entity_poly.entity_id
_entity_poly.type
_entity_poly.pdbx_seq_one_letter_code
_entity_poly.pdbx_strand_id
1 'polypeptide(L)'
;MSGTVRQQKYGRLIQKELSDIFLKDKRGFLGNVFITIAEVKLSPDLSVAKVYLSMTLAKDKNAVLQNIQHHKSEIRKALGDRIRNQARIIPDLIFFIDEVEDNAQRIENLINSLN
;
A
#
# COMPACT_ATOMS: atom_id res chain seq x y z
N MET A 1 -12.62 -12.56 3.67
CA MET A 1 -11.41 -12.71 4.46
C MET A 1 -10.42 -13.59 3.74
N SER A 2 -9.26 -13.08 3.51
CA SER A 2 -8.31 -13.79 2.69
C SER A 2 -7.23 -14.42 3.55
N GLY A 3 -7.07 -15.71 3.38
CA GLY A 3 -5.88 -16.37 3.78
C GLY A 3 -5.86 -16.99 5.17
N THR A 4 -4.78 -17.67 5.40
CA THR A 4 -4.49 -18.33 6.65
C THR A 4 -4.01 -17.33 7.70
N VAL A 5 -3.90 -17.78 8.95
CA VAL A 5 -3.31 -16.97 10.02
C VAL A 5 -1.92 -16.47 9.62
N ARG A 6 -1.13 -17.34 8.99
CA ARG A 6 0.21 -16.99 8.54
C ARG A 6 0.19 -15.87 7.52
N GLN A 7 -0.70 -15.94 6.52
CA GLN A 7 -0.85 -14.87 5.52
C GLN A 7 -1.26 -13.56 6.18
N GLN A 8 -2.18 -13.61 7.13
CA GLN A 8 -2.65 -12.42 7.84
C GLN A 8 -1.55 -11.78 8.68
N LYS A 9 -0.81 -12.58 9.43
CA LYS A 9 0.31 -12.05 10.24
C LYS A 9 1.37 -11.41 9.37
N TYR A 10 1.72 -12.06 8.28
CA TYR A 10 2.71 -11.57 7.35
C TYR A 10 2.24 -10.28 6.69
N GLY A 11 0.97 -10.22 6.31
CA GLY A 11 0.38 -9.02 5.74
C GLY A 11 0.40 -7.84 6.70
N ARG A 12 0.12 -8.07 7.97
CA ARG A 12 0.18 -7.02 8.99
C ARG A 12 1.60 -6.50 9.19
N LEU A 13 2.57 -7.40 9.19
CA LEU A 13 3.98 -7.02 9.29
C LEU A 13 4.38 -6.13 8.12
N ILE A 14 4.04 -6.55 6.90
CA ILE A 14 4.37 -5.79 5.70
C ILE A 14 3.65 -4.44 5.73
N GLN A 15 2.38 -4.41 6.10
CA GLN A 15 1.60 -3.18 6.19
C GLN A 15 2.24 -2.19 7.15
N LYS A 16 2.64 -2.65 8.31
CA LYS A 16 3.28 -1.83 9.33
C LYS A 16 4.60 -1.24 8.81
N GLU A 17 5.44 -2.09 8.24
CA GLU A 17 6.76 -1.67 7.79
C GLU A 17 6.69 -0.77 6.57
N LEU A 18 5.80 -1.07 5.61
CA LEU A 18 5.60 -0.20 4.46
C LEU A 18 5.04 1.16 4.86
N SER A 19 4.10 1.18 5.81
CA SER A 19 3.54 2.43 6.31
C SER A 19 4.64 3.31 6.89
N ASP A 20 5.56 2.73 7.64
CA ASP A 20 6.67 3.46 8.20
C ASP A 20 7.66 3.94 7.11
N ILE A 21 7.92 3.11 6.12
CA ILE A 21 8.77 3.48 4.98
C ILE A 21 8.18 4.69 4.25
N PHE A 22 6.88 4.67 3.99
CA PHE A 22 6.21 5.77 3.30
C PHE A 22 6.20 7.04 4.14
N LEU A 23 5.98 6.90 5.45
CA LEU A 23 5.98 8.03 6.36
C LEU A 23 7.35 8.70 6.45
N LYS A 24 8.42 7.91 6.39
CA LYS A 24 9.80 8.39 6.53
C LYS A 24 10.49 8.65 5.20
N ASP A 25 9.73 8.79 4.13
CA ASP A 25 10.28 9.03 2.80
C ASP A 25 10.97 10.39 2.74
N LYS A 26 12.28 10.40 2.94
CA LYS A 26 13.10 11.61 2.89
C LYS A 26 13.57 11.97 1.48
N ARG A 27 13.52 10.99 0.58
CA ARG A 27 13.97 11.20 -0.82
C ARG A 27 12.89 11.83 -1.67
N GLY A 28 11.65 11.86 -1.18
CA GLY A 28 10.54 12.47 -1.91
C GLY A 28 10.08 11.68 -3.12
N PHE A 29 10.41 10.39 -3.22
CA PHE A 29 9.95 9.61 -4.37
C PHE A 29 8.45 9.36 -4.35
N LEU A 30 7.78 9.64 -3.23
CA LEU A 30 6.33 9.57 -3.14
C LEU A 30 5.64 10.90 -3.50
N GLY A 31 6.40 11.96 -3.78
CA GLY A 31 5.88 13.19 -4.33
C GLY A 31 5.11 14.09 -3.36
N ASN A 32 5.45 14.12 -2.09
CA ASN A 32 4.82 14.95 -1.07
C ASN A 32 3.31 14.70 -0.91
N VAL A 33 2.84 13.51 -1.27
CA VAL A 33 1.44 13.12 -1.13
C VAL A 33 1.30 12.23 0.10
N PHE A 34 0.27 12.50 0.90
CA PHE A 34 -0.03 11.63 2.03
C PHE A 34 -0.68 10.34 1.53
N ILE A 35 0.00 9.23 1.75
CA ILE A 35 -0.43 7.91 1.31
C ILE A 35 -0.51 6.99 2.51
N THR A 36 -1.63 6.30 2.68
CA THR A 36 -1.78 5.26 3.69
C THR A 36 -1.93 3.90 3.04
N ILE A 37 -1.47 2.87 3.74
CA ILE A 37 -1.64 1.48 3.29
C ILE A 37 -2.95 0.97 3.89
N ALA A 38 -3.97 0.85 3.05
CA ALA A 38 -5.29 0.40 3.51
C ALA A 38 -5.29 -1.09 3.84
N GLU A 39 -4.65 -1.90 3.01
CA GLU A 39 -4.63 -3.34 3.19
C GLU A 39 -3.45 -3.96 2.45
N VAL A 40 -2.95 -5.09 2.96
CA VAL A 40 -1.97 -5.92 2.28
C VAL A 40 -2.50 -7.35 2.24
N LYS A 41 -2.63 -7.90 1.04
CA LYS A 41 -3.08 -9.29 0.83
C LYS A 41 -1.95 -10.11 0.23
N LEU A 42 -1.60 -11.21 0.89
CA LEU A 42 -0.54 -12.09 0.41
C LEU A 42 -1.11 -13.26 -0.35
N SER A 43 -0.36 -13.70 -1.37
CA SER A 43 -0.62 -14.98 -2.02
C SER A 43 -0.39 -16.14 -1.04
N PRO A 44 -0.99 -17.32 -1.28
CA PRO A 44 -0.83 -18.46 -0.36
C PRO A 44 0.62 -18.89 -0.14
N ASP A 45 1.48 -18.75 -1.16
CA ASP A 45 2.90 -19.09 -1.07
C ASP A 45 3.76 -17.93 -0.57
N LEU A 46 3.15 -16.79 -0.23
CA LEU A 46 3.81 -15.59 0.28
C LEU A 46 4.76 -14.92 -0.73
N SER A 47 4.66 -15.27 -2.01
CA SER A 47 5.56 -14.73 -3.04
C SER A 47 5.12 -13.37 -3.57
N VAL A 48 3.83 -13.03 -3.43
CA VAL A 48 3.26 -11.78 -3.93
C VAL A 48 2.45 -11.11 -2.83
N ALA A 49 2.66 -9.82 -2.65
CA ALA A 49 1.88 -8.98 -1.75
C ALA A 49 1.14 -7.93 -2.57
N LYS A 50 -0.18 -7.96 -2.50
CA LYS A 50 -1.04 -6.93 -3.10
C LYS A 50 -1.23 -5.83 -2.09
N VAL A 51 -0.74 -4.65 -2.40
CA VAL A 51 -0.75 -3.49 -1.49
C VAL A 51 -1.78 -2.49 -1.98
N TYR A 52 -2.80 -2.26 -1.17
CA TYR A 52 -3.88 -1.33 -1.49
C TYR A 52 -3.62 0.01 -0.82
N LEU A 53 -3.55 1.06 -1.62
CA LEU A 53 -3.15 2.39 -1.19
C LEU A 53 -4.35 3.32 -1.15
N SER A 54 -4.47 4.08 -0.07
CA SER A 54 -5.42 5.17 0.03
C SER A 54 -4.68 6.49 -0.12
N MET A 55 -5.13 7.30 -1.06
CA MET A 55 -4.54 8.61 -1.35
C MET A 55 -5.63 9.61 -1.70
N THR A 56 -6.61 9.76 -0.80
CA THR A 56 -7.81 10.55 -1.03
C THR A 56 -7.53 12.03 -1.31
N LEU A 57 -6.40 12.55 -0.83
CA LEU A 57 -6.02 13.95 -1.02
C LEU A 57 -5.22 14.19 -2.30
N ALA A 58 -4.88 13.15 -3.02
CA ALA A 58 -4.12 13.30 -4.27
C ALA A 58 -5.03 13.79 -5.39
N LYS A 59 -4.54 14.76 -6.17
CA LYS A 59 -5.26 15.28 -7.33
C LYS A 59 -5.26 14.27 -8.47
N ASP A 60 -4.13 13.61 -8.70
CA ASP A 60 -3.98 12.62 -9.76
C ASP A 60 -3.45 11.34 -9.16
N LYS A 61 -4.37 10.46 -8.78
CA LYS A 61 -4.04 9.19 -8.12
C LYS A 61 -3.25 8.25 -9.03
N ASN A 62 -3.55 8.26 -10.32
CA ASN A 62 -2.84 7.42 -11.27
C ASN A 62 -1.39 7.84 -11.42
N ALA A 63 -1.10 9.13 -11.44
CA ALA A 63 0.27 9.63 -11.49
C ALA A 63 1.04 9.23 -10.24
N VAL A 64 0.41 9.33 -9.07
CA VAL A 64 1.02 8.90 -7.81
C VAL A 64 1.31 7.39 -7.83
N LEU A 65 0.35 6.59 -8.30
CA LEU A 65 0.52 5.15 -8.40
C LEU A 65 1.68 4.80 -9.34
N GLN A 66 1.77 5.44 -10.50
CA GLN A 66 2.85 5.21 -11.45
C GLN A 66 4.21 5.55 -10.84
N ASN A 67 4.28 6.63 -10.08
CA ASN A 67 5.51 7.03 -9.41
C ASN A 67 5.94 5.99 -8.37
N ILE A 68 4.99 5.47 -7.60
CA ILE A 68 5.28 4.40 -6.63
C ILE A 68 5.77 3.14 -7.34
N GLN A 69 5.11 2.75 -8.43
CA GLN A 69 5.53 1.60 -9.21
C GLN A 69 6.92 1.78 -9.81
N HIS A 70 7.25 2.99 -10.22
CA HIS A 70 8.58 3.31 -10.72
C HIS A 70 9.66 3.10 -9.66
N HIS A 71 9.33 3.33 -8.39
CA HIS A 71 10.26 3.16 -7.26
C HIS A 71 10.08 1.83 -6.52
N LYS A 72 9.36 0.88 -7.11
CA LYS A 72 9.02 -0.40 -6.48
C LYS A 72 10.26 -1.15 -5.99
N SER A 73 11.33 -1.18 -6.79
CA SER A 73 12.57 -1.89 -6.40
C SER A 73 13.17 -1.32 -5.13
N GLU A 74 13.20 0.00 -5.02
CA GLU A 74 13.74 0.68 -3.84
C GLU A 74 12.87 0.43 -2.61
N ILE A 75 11.55 0.47 -2.79
CA ILE A 75 10.59 0.21 -1.71
C ILE A 75 10.74 -1.23 -1.23
N ARG A 76 10.82 -2.18 -2.17
CA ARG A 76 10.97 -3.59 -1.84
C ARG A 76 12.29 -3.86 -1.11
N LYS A 77 13.36 -3.21 -1.54
CA LYS A 77 14.65 -3.33 -0.86
C LYS A 77 14.59 -2.81 0.57
N ALA A 78 13.98 -1.64 0.77
CA ALA A 78 13.82 -1.08 2.11
C ALA A 78 12.98 -2.01 3.00
N LEU A 79 11.92 -2.58 2.46
CA LEU A 79 11.10 -3.55 3.17
C LEU A 79 11.91 -4.78 3.55
N GLY A 80 12.67 -5.33 2.60
CA GLY A 80 13.52 -6.49 2.84
C GLY A 80 14.52 -6.27 3.95
N ASP A 81 15.16 -5.11 3.96
CA ASP A 81 16.13 -4.78 5.01
C ASP A 81 15.49 -4.74 6.40
N ARG A 82 14.21 -4.36 6.48
CA ARG A 82 13.50 -4.28 7.75
C ARG A 82 13.01 -5.62 8.27
N ILE A 83 12.59 -6.53 7.38
CA ILE A 83 11.91 -7.75 7.80
C ILE A 83 12.71 -9.02 7.57
N ARG A 84 13.91 -8.95 7.00
CA ARG A 84 14.68 -10.15 6.66
C ARG A 84 14.99 -11.08 7.84
N ASN A 85 15.06 -10.53 9.05
CA ASN A 85 15.29 -11.35 10.26
C ASN A 85 14.01 -12.05 10.74
N GLN A 86 12.84 -11.61 10.25
CA GLN A 86 11.54 -12.14 10.66
C GLN A 86 10.87 -12.94 9.56
N ALA A 87 11.35 -12.83 8.32
CA ALA A 87 10.70 -13.41 7.17
C ALA A 87 11.74 -13.96 6.19
N ARG A 88 11.52 -15.19 5.75
CA ARG A 88 12.42 -15.84 4.78
C ARG A 88 12.20 -15.31 3.37
N ILE A 89 10.97 -14.96 3.05
CA ILE A 89 10.58 -14.56 1.70
C ILE A 89 10.21 -13.08 1.74
N ILE A 90 10.84 -12.30 0.86
CA ILE A 90 10.43 -10.93 0.63
C ILE A 90 9.55 -10.95 -0.61
N PRO A 91 8.22 -10.75 -0.47
CA PRO A 91 7.32 -10.88 -1.60
C PRO A 91 7.54 -9.79 -2.63
N ASP A 92 7.17 -10.08 -3.86
CA ASP A 92 7.03 -9.03 -4.87
C ASP A 92 5.82 -8.17 -4.49
N LEU A 93 5.93 -6.87 -4.75
CA LEU A 93 4.88 -5.91 -4.39
C LEU A 93 4.10 -5.50 -5.63
N ILE A 94 2.77 -5.54 -5.52
CA ILE A 94 1.88 -5.01 -6.56
C ILE A 94 1.01 -3.96 -5.87
N PHE A 95 1.03 -2.75 -6.40
CA PHE A 95 0.32 -1.63 -5.78
C PHE A 95 -0.99 -1.36 -6.51
N PHE A 96 -2.05 -1.12 -5.73
CA PHE A 96 -3.37 -0.77 -6.23
C PHE A 96 -3.89 0.43 -5.48
N ILE A 97 -4.76 1.20 -6.12
CA ILE A 97 -5.54 2.24 -5.45
C ILE A 97 -6.74 1.57 -4.77
N ASP A 98 -6.99 1.92 -3.51
CA ASP A 98 -8.14 1.40 -2.78
C ASP A 98 -9.42 2.09 -3.25
N GLU A 99 -10.11 1.45 -4.18
CA GLU A 99 -11.31 1.99 -4.79
C GLU A 99 -12.52 1.97 -3.86
N VAL A 100 -12.52 1.09 -2.87
CA VAL A 100 -13.63 0.99 -1.91
C VAL A 100 -13.77 2.29 -1.13
N GLU A 101 -12.67 2.82 -0.63
CA GLU A 101 -12.66 4.09 0.09
C GLU A 101 -13.02 5.26 -0.83
N ASP A 102 -12.49 5.26 -2.05
CA ASP A 102 -12.80 6.28 -3.04
C ASP A 102 -14.29 6.27 -3.41
N ASN A 103 -14.88 5.09 -3.55
CA ASN A 103 -16.30 4.95 -3.85
C ASN A 103 -17.17 5.47 -2.70
N ALA A 104 -16.82 5.17 -1.46
CA ALA A 104 -17.54 5.67 -0.29
C ALA A 104 -17.52 7.19 -0.25
N GLN A 105 -16.37 7.80 -0.50
CA GLN A 105 -16.24 9.24 -0.51
C GLN A 105 -17.02 9.89 -1.66
N ARG A 106 -17.05 9.23 -2.82
CA ARG A 106 -17.82 9.70 -3.97
C ARG A 106 -19.31 9.69 -3.68
N ILE A 107 -19.81 8.67 -3.00
CA ILE A 107 -21.21 8.57 -2.58
C ILE A 107 -21.56 9.69 -1.61
N GLU A 108 -20.72 9.95 -0.62
CA GLU A 108 -20.93 11.04 0.34
C GLU A 108 -21.00 12.39 -0.37
N ASN A 109 -20.10 12.65 -1.28
CA ASN A 109 -20.07 13.90 -2.04
C ASN A 109 -21.33 14.06 -2.88
N LEU A 110 -21.83 12.96 -3.45
CA LEU A 110 -23.06 12.98 -4.24
C LEU A 110 -24.29 13.30 -3.37
N ILE A 111 -24.37 12.70 -2.21
CA ILE A 111 -25.44 12.99 -1.24
C ILE A 111 -25.41 14.44 -0.80
N ASN A 112 -24.22 14.96 -0.49
CA ASN A 112 -24.05 16.35 -0.08
C ASN A 112 -24.44 17.34 -1.18
N SER A 113 -24.19 16.99 -2.43
CA SER A 113 -24.54 17.87 -3.55
C SER A 113 -26.03 17.86 -3.89
N LEU A 114 -26.77 16.86 -3.43
CA LEU A 114 -28.22 16.77 -3.63
C LEU A 114 -29.00 17.58 -2.59
N ASN A 115 -28.36 17.99 -1.53
CA ASN A 115 -28.97 18.80 -0.48
C ASN A 115 -28.67 20.28 -0.74
#